data_839ba02578894a48c8aecd5992c38b89
#
_entry.id   839ba02578894a48c8aecd5992c38b89
#
_cell.length_a   1.000
_cell.length_b   1.000
_cell.length_c   1.000
_cell.angle_alpha   90.00
_cell.angle_beta   90.00
_cell.angle_gamma   90.00
#
_symmetry.space_group_name_H-M   'P 1'
#
loop_
_entity.id
_entity.type
_entity.pdbx_description
1 polymer ?
#
loop_
_entity_poly.entity_id
_entity_poly.type
_entity_poly.pdbx_seq_one_letter_code
_entity_poly.pdbx_strand_id
1 'polypeptide(L)'
;MGIDGDLLKRYTMTTWGYKQGEMVGLMIHLGVRLGLYQALDGAGPVTSGDLAATTGLHERWLREWLRAQGAAELLVTDDGETFELEREAAMVLAREDTPTYAAGVFSHLRDPRVTDGLAEAFQTGLGLTYDGQGEGSEQHVEAMLAPMARALLVPSVIPALDGVADRLAAGAKVVDVGCGTGLAIELLAAAWPNCTFEGYDVSERAVSVARDRFDGVENVTVHLAGGEEVPPTADVDLMMTLDCLHDMPRPDLAMGAIRQAIAPDGTWLVKEIKSSPDWSRNLKNPMLAMMYSTSVASCMSSAMSSVDGLGLGTLGMNPAVLESMVTEA
;
A
#
# COMPACT_ATOMS: atom_id res chain seq x y z
N MET A 1 -14.22 8.32 -43.96
CA MET A 1 -13.01 7.58 -43.58
C MET A 1 -13.44 6.19 -43.14
N GLY A 2 -12.82 5.13 -43.66
CA GLY A 2 -13.12 3.76 -43.24
C GLY A 2 -12.53 3.46 -41.84
N ILE A 3 -13.09 2.46 -41.18
CA ILE A 3 -12.55 1.97 -39.89
C ILE A 3 -11.27 1.16 -40.21
N ASP A 4 -10.18 1.46 -39.48
CA ASP A 4 -8.94 0.70 -39.52
C ASP A 4 -9.12 -0.61 -38.73
N GLY A 5 -9.11 -1.75 -39.44
CA GLY A 5 -9.34 -3.07 -38.85
C GLY A 5 -8.26 -3.50 -37.86
N ASP A 6 -6.99 -3.11 -38.08
CA ASP A 6 -5.89 -3.46 -37.19
C ASP A 6 -5.97 -2.67 -35.87
N LEU A 7 -6.30 -1.39 -35.94
CA LEU A 7 -6.57 -0.58 -34.75
C LEU A 7 -7.77 -1.10 -33.97
N LEU A 8 -8.85 -1.49 -34.67
CA LEU A 8 -10.03 -2.07 -34.00
C LEU A 8 -9.65 -3.35 -33.25
N LYS A 9 -8.93 -4.27 -33.90
CA LYS A 9 -8.45 -5.51 -33.29
C LYS A 9 -7.57 -5.22 -32.07
N ARG A 10 -6.63 -4.28 -32.19
CA ARG A 10 -5.75 -3.89 -31.07
C ARG A 10 -6.56 -3.42 -29.87
N TYR A 11 -7.50 -2.47 -30.02
CA TYR A 11 -8.31 -1.98 -28.91
C TYR A 11 -9.19 -3.08 -28.31
N THR A 12 -9.76 -3.95 -29.15
CA THR A 12 -10.53 -5.09 -28.68
C THR A 12 -9.68 -6.00 -27.79
N MET A 13 -8.51 -6.42 -28.26
CA MET A 13 -7.62 -7.31 -27.51
C MET A 13 -7.09 -6.66 -26.23
N THR A 14 -6.74 -5.38 -26.26
CA THR A 14 -6.31 -4.62 -25.07
C THR A 14 -7.42 -4.59 -24.02
N THR A 15 -8.66 -4.30 -24.42
CA THR A 15 -9.81 -4.24 -23.50
C THR A 15 -10.10 -5.61 -22.87
N TRP A 16 -10.06 -6.68 -23.67
CA TRP A 16 -10.20 -8.05 -23.15
C TRP A 16 -9.05 -8.46 -22.24
N GLY A 17 -7.84 -7.99 -22.51
CA GLY A 17 -6.68 -8.20 -21.62
C GLY A 17 -6.91 -7.63 -20.22
N TYR A 18 -7.49 -6.42 -20.10
CA TYR A 18 -7.86 -5.87 -18.80
C TYR A 18 -8.94 -6.68 -18.09
N LYS A 19 -9.95 -7.19 -18.82
CA LYS A 19 -10.96 -8.08 -18.22
C LYS A 19 -10.37 -9.42 -17.79
N GLN A 20 -9.45 -9.97 -18.57
CA GLN A 20 -8.69 -11.17 -18.17
C GLN A 20 -7.89 -10.91 -16.90
N GLY A 21 -7.16 -9.77 -16.81
CA GLY A 21 -6.41 -9.39 -15.62
C GLY A 21 -7.30 -9.27 -14.37
N GLU A 22 -8.49 -8.70 -14.49
CA GLU A 22 -9.48 -8.65 -13.40
C GLU A 22 -9.86 -10.06 -12.91
N MET A 23 -10.13 -11.00 -13.82
CA MET A 23 -10.50 -12.36 -13.46
C MET A 23 -9.32 -13.15 -12.87
N VAL A 24 -8.11 -12.98 -13.40
CA VAL A 24 -6.90 -13.57 -12.83
C VAL A 24 -6.63 -13.00 -11.45
N GLY A 25 -6.80 -11.68 -11.26
CA GLY A 25 -6.68 -11.04 -9.96
C GLY A 25 -7.65 -11.61 -8.91
N LEU A 26 -8.90 -11.93 -9.30
CA LEU A 26 -9.84 -12.62 -8.43
C LEU A 26 -9.33 -14.03 -8.05
N MET A 27 -8.71 -14.76 -8.98
CA MET A 27 -8.13 -16.07 -8.68
C MET A 27 -6.93 -15.96 -7.75
N ILE A 28 -6.09 -14.93 -7.90
CA ILE A 28 -5.00 -14.64 -6.95
C ILE A 28 -5.57 -14.33 -5.57
N HIS A 29 -6.58 -13.47 -5.47
CA HIS A 29 -7.29 -13.18 -4.22
C HIS A 29 -7.77 -14.45 -3.52
N LEU A 30 -8.41 -15.35 -4.25
CA LEU A 30 -8.88 -16.63 -3.69
C LEU A 30 -7.71 -17.51 -3.25
N GLY A 31 -6.61 -17.53 -4.02
CA GLY A 31 -5.39 -18.27 -3.67
C GLY A 31 -4.79 -17.79 -2.35
N VAL A 32 -4.67 -16.47 -2.15
CA VAL A 32 -4.20 -15.85 -0.90
C VAL A 32 -5.15 -16.18 0.25
N ARG A 33 -6.44 -15.91 0.08
CA ARG A 33 -7.46 -16.09 1.11
C ARG A 33 -7.58 -17.55 1.60
N LEU A 34 -7.35 -18.51 0.71
CA LEU A 34 -7.45 -19.94 1.01
C LEU A 34 -6.12 -20.59 1.35
N GLY A 35 -5.00 -19.84 1.37
CA GLY A 35 -3.67 -20.35 1.66
C GLY A 35 -3.12 -21.32 0.60
N LEU A 36 -3.58 -21.21 -0.67
CA LEU A 36 -3.22 -22.16 -1.71
C LEU A 36 -1.76 -22.02 -2.15
N TYR A 37 -1.25 -20.80 -2.21
CA TYR A 37 0.17 -20.58 -2.55
C TYR A 37 1.10 -21.08 -1.46
N GLN A 38 0.73 -20.92 -0.19
CA GLN A 38 1.49 -21.47 0.94
C GLN A 38 1.48 -23.01 0.91
N ALA A 39 0.34 -23.63 0.55
CA ALA A 39 0.24 -25.08 0.40
C ALA A 39 1.07 -25.63 -0.77
N LEU A 40 1.34 -24.83 -1.78
CA LEU A 40 2.16 -25.20 -2.94
C LEU A 40 3.66 -24.90 -2.73
N ASP A 41 4.02 -24.02 -1.81
CA ASP A 41 5.42 -23.60 -1.59
C ASP A 41 6.27 -24.79 -1.12
N GLY A 42 7.20 -25.21 -1.96
CA GLY A 42 8.09 -26.36 -1.70
C GLY A 42 7.45 -27.74 -1.82
N ALA A 43 6.18 -27.83 -2.27
CA ALA A 43 5.51 -29.12 -2.47
C ALA A 43 6.02 -29.88 -3.70
N GLY A 44 6.70 -29.19 -4.63
CA GLY A 44 7.02 -29.73 -5.96
C GLY A 44 5.80 -29.88 -6.85
N PRO A 45 5.86 -30.70 -7.91
CA PRO A 45 4.73 -30.94 -8.78
C PRO A 45 3.58 -31.65 -8.05
N VAL A 46 2.37 -31.07 -8.11
CA VAL A 46 1.15 -31.61 -7.47
C VAL A 46 -0.01 -31.68 -8.44
N THR A 47 -0.92 -32.64 -8.24
CA THR A 47 -2.23 -32.67 -8.90
C THR A 47 -3.28 -31.93 -8.08
N SER A 48 -4.46 -31.68 -8.69
CA SER A 48 -5.60 -31.13 -7.94
C SER A 48 -6.07 -32.04 -6.79
N GLY A 49 -5.88 -33.38 -6.94
CA GLY A 49 -6.17 -34.34 -5.88
C GLY A 49 -5.20 -34.24 -4.70
N ASP A 50 -3.89 -34.04 -4.96
CA ASP A 50 -2.88 -33.87 -3.92
C ASP A 50 -3.13 -32.56 -3.14
N LEU A 51 -3.44 -31.47 -3.85
CA LEU A 51 -3.75 -30.18 -3.22
C LEU A 51 -5.04 -30.26 -2.39
N ALA A 52 -6.05 -31.01 -2.87
CA ALA A 52 -7.29 -31.25 -2.12
C ALA A 52 -7.03 -32.03 -0.83
N ALA A 53 -6.16 -33.05 -0.90
CA ALA A 53 -5.78 -33.83 0.28
C ALA A 53 -5.03 -32.99 1.32
N THR A 54 -4.17 -32.06 0.86
CA THR A 54 -3.37 -31.18 1.74
C THR A 54 -4.23 -30.09 2.38
N THR A 55 -5.14 -29.47 1.61
CA THR A 55 -5.88 -28.29 2.06
C THR A 55 -7.26 -28.62 2.66
N GLY A 56 -7.79 -29.81 2.41
CA GLY A 56 -9.15 -30.19 2.76
C GLY A 56 -10.23 -29.54 1.86
N LEU A 57 -9.83 -28.84 0.81
CA LEU A 57 -10.74 -28.15 -0.10
C LEU A 57 -11.24 -29.07 -1.20
N HIS A 58 -12.34 -28.69 -1.85
CA HIS A 58 -12.98 -29.49 -2.86
C HIS A 58 -12.20 -29.55 -4.17
N GLU A 59 -11.77 -30.75 -4.59
CA GLU A 59 -10.87 -30.99 -5.71
C GLU A 59 -11.34 -30.33 -7.02
N ARG A 60 -12.64 -30.39 -7.35
CA ARG A 60 -13.15 -29.83 -8.61
C ARG A 60 -12.89 -28.30 -8.74
N TRP A 61 -12.97 -27.56 -7.64
CA TRP A 61 -12.67 -26.12 -7.62
C TRP A 61 -11.18 -25.86 -7.72
N LEU A 62 -10.37 -26.66 -7.03
CA LEU A 62 -8.90 -26.58 -7.10
C LEU A 62 -8.39 -26.90 -8.51
N ARG A 63 -8.97 -27.85 -9.22
CA ARG A 63 -8.62 -28.18 -10.61
C ARG A 63 -8.80 -26.97 -11.54
N GLU A 64 -9.93 -26.28 -11.46
CA GLU A 64 -10.14 -25.05 -12.26
C GLU A 64 -9.21 -23.93 -11.85
N TRP A 65 -8.98 -23.75 -10.55
CA TRP A 65 -8.08 -22.73 -10.03
C TRP A 65 -6.63 -22.98 -10.49
N LEU A 66 -6.11 -24.20 -10.36
CA LEU A 66 -4.79 -24.58 -10.83
C LEU A 66 -4.61 -24.34 -12.34
N ARG A 67 -5.61 -24.71 -13.14
CA ARG A 67 -5.60 -24.48 -14.59
C ARG A 67 -5.62 -22.98 -14.93
N ALA A 68 -6.37 -22.18 -14.19
CA ALA A 68 -6.38 -20.74 -14.35
C ALA A 68 -5.02 -20.12 -14.01
N GLN A 69 -4.36 -20.61 -12.93
CA GLN A 69 -3.03 -20.14 -12.54
C GLN A 69 -1.95 -20.58 -13.54
N GLY A 70 -2.01 -21.81 -14.05
CA GLY A 70 -1.11 -22.29 -15.10
C GLY A 70 -1.28 -21.50 -16.41
N ALA A 71 -2.53 -21.24 -16.83
CA ALA A 71 -2.80 -20.40 -18.02
C ALA A 71 -2.38 -18.94 -17.87
N ALA A 72 -2.28 -18.45 -16.62
CA ALA A 72 -1.76 -17.12 -16.28
C ALA A 72 -0.24 -17.11 -16.05
N GLU A 73 0.45 -18.21 -16.28
CA GLU A 73 1.91 -18.38 -16.12
C GLU A 73 2.39 -18.11 -14.67
N LEU A 74 1.51 -18.31 -13.68
CA LEU A 74 1.83 -18.20 -12.25
C LEU A 74 2.21 -19.54 -11.62
N LEU A 75 1.82 -20.65 -12.27
CA LEU A 75 2.25 -22.00 -11.98
C LEU A 75 2.80 -22.65 -13.25
N VAL A 76 3.80 -23.49 -13.12
CA VAL A 76 4.31 -24.29 -14.24
C VAL A 76 3.46 -25.53 -14.43
N THR A 77 3.10 -25.80 -15.69
CA THR A 77 2.41 -27.02 -16.12
C THR A 77 2.64 -27.26 -17.60
N ASP A 78 2.88 -28.51 -17.99
CA ASP A 78 2.97 -28.92 -19.39
C ASP A 78 1.70 -29.65 -19.88
N ASP A 79 0.97 -30.28 -18.97
CA ASP A 79 -0.15 -31.18 -19.27
C ASP A 79 -1.51 -30.64 -18.78
N GLY A 80 -1.53 -29.57 -17.96
CA GLY A 80 -2.75 -29.05 -17.34
C GLY A 80 -3.35 -29.95 -16.26
N GLU A 81 -2.60 -30.95 -15.78
CA GLU A 81 -3.01 -31.88 -14.71
C GLU A 81 -2.03 -31.84 -13.51
N THR A 82 -0.74 -31.60 -13.76
CA THR A 82 0.30 -31.47 -12.76
C THR A 82 0.82 -30.05 -12.75
N PHE A 83 0.94 -29.43 -11.57
CA PHE A 83 1.28 -28.02 -11.40
C PHE A 83 2.37 -27.85 -10.35
N GLU A 84 3.27 -26.91 -10.57
CA GLU A 84 4.36 -26.57 -9.63
C GLU A 84 4.42 -25.06 -9.43
N LEU A 85 4.55 -24.65 -8.17
CA LEU A 85 4.91 -23.25 -7.81
C LEU A 85 6.43 -23.18 -7.69
N GLU A 86 7.08 -22.60 -8.70
CA GLU A 86 8.53 -22.40 -8.69
C GLU A 86 8.95 -21.53 -7.51
N ARG A 87 10.21 -21.70 -7.07
CA ARG A 87 10.76 -20.97 -5.93
C ARG A 87 10.64 -19.45 -6.08
N GLU A 88 10.90 -18.93 -7.26
CA GLU A 88 10.81 -17.51 -7.59
C GLU A 88 9.35 -17.01 -7.53
N ALA A 89 8.41 -17.79 -8.03
CA ALA A 89 6.97 -17.50 -7.92
C ALA A 89 6.50 -17.57 -6.46
N ALA A 90 7.02 -18.49 -5.66
CA ALA A 90 6.72 -18.58 -4.22
C ALA A 90 7.18 -17.32 -3.44
N MET A 91 8.31 -16.71 -3.81
CA MET A 91 8.75 -15.43 -3.22
C MET A 91 7.79 -14.29 -3.49
N VAL A 92 7.02 -14.36 -4.57
CA VAL A 92 6.07 -13.33 -5.00
C VAL A 92 4.65 -13.59 -4.47
N LEU A 93 4.26 -14.88 -4.37
CA LEU A 93 2.87 -15.27 -4.15
C LEU A 93 2.60 -15.92 -2.78
N ALA A 94 3.63 -16.53 -2.14
CA ALA A 94 3.45 -17.32 -0.92
C ALA A 94 4.17 -16.75 0.31
N ARG A 95 5.34 -16.10 0.13
CA ARG A 95 6.25 -15.74 1.23
C ARG A 95 6.15 -14.26 1.55
N GLU A 96 5.37 -13.93 2.58
CA GLU A 96 5.09 -12.56 3.02
C GLU A 96 6.31 -11.84 3.61
N ASP A 97 7.34 -12.58 4.01
CA ASP A 97 8.61 -12.07 4.55
C ASP A 97 9.61 -11.63 3.48
N THR A 98 9.31 -11.83 2.20
CA THR A 98 10.17 -11.39 1.11
C THR A 98 9.82 -9.98 0.62
N PRO A 99 10.81 -9.14 0.23
CA PRO A 99 10.54 -7.81 -0.30
C PRO A 99 9.85 -7.83 -1.68
N THR A 100 9.81 -8.98 -2.32
CA THR A 100 9.15 -9.19 -3.63
C THR A 100 7.72 -9.71 -3.51
N TYR A 101 7.22 -9.94 -2.29
CA TYR A 101 5.86 -10.41 -2.09
C TYR A 101 4.85 -9.41 -2.66
N ALA A 102 4.08 -9.85 -3.65
CA ALA A 102 3.11 -9.01 -4.34
C ALA A 102 1.66 -9.51 -4.19
N ALA A 103 1.46 -10.73 -3.69
CA ALA A 103 0.10 -11.28 -3.54
C ALA A 103 -0.76 -10.49 -2.54
N GLY A 104 -0.13 -9.76 -1.60
CA GLY A 104 -0.83 -8.85 -0.69
C GLY A 104 -1.65 -7.76 -1.39
N VAL A 105 -1.24 -7.33 -2.58
CA VAL A 105 -2.01 -6.38 -3.42
C VAL A 105 -3.40 -6.92 -3.79
N PHE A 106 -3.60 -8.22 -3.73
CA PHE A 106 -4.86 -8.90 -4.01
C PHE A 106 -5.63 -9.31 -2.74
N SER A 107 -5.18 -8.89 -1.55
CA SER A 107 -5.83 -9.26 -0.27
C SER A 107 -7.27 -8.74 -0.14
N HIS A 108 -7.59 -7.65 -0.82
CA HIS A 108 -8.89 -6.99 -0.75
C HIS A 108 -9.54 -6.84 -2.12
N LEU A 109 -10.86 -7.04 -2.18
CA LEU A 109 -11.68 -6.74 -3.35
C LEU A 109 -12.52 -5.48 -3.04
N ARG A 110 -12.49 -4.51 -3.94
CA ARG A 110 -13.24 -3.27 -3.77
C ARG A 110 -14.74 -3.52 -3.72
N ASP A 111 -15.40 -2.98 -2.70
CA ASP A 111 -16.86 -3.04 -2.59
C ASP A 111 -17.51 -2.27 -3.76
N PRO A 112 -18.52 -2.84 -4.45
CA PRO A 112 -19.26 -2.14 -5.50
C PRO A 112 -19.83 -0.78 -5.07
N ARG A 113 -20.22 -0.62 -3.81
CA ARG A 113 -20.72 0.65 -3.26
C ARG A 113 -19.68 1.77 -3.30
N VAL A 114 -18.41 1.45 -3.19
CA VAL A 114 -17.32 2.41 -3.34
C VAL A 114 -17.25 2.94 -4.77
N THR A 115 -17.55 2.09 -5.76
CA THR A 115 -17.63 2.51 -7.17
C THR A 115 -18.74 3.54 -7.41
N ASP A 116 -19.90 3.39 -6.75
CA ASP A 116 -20.99 4.36 -6.84
C ASP A 116 -20.57 5.72 -6.22
N GLY A 117 -19.91 5.70 -5.07
CA GLY A 117 -19.35 6.91 -4.46
C GLY A 117 -18.29 7.60 -5.32
N LEU A 118 -17.42 6.82 -5.98
CA LEU A 118 -16.46 7.38 -6.95
C LEU A 118 -17.18 8.01 -8.15
N ALA A 119 -18.24 7.38 -8.67
CA ALA A 119 -19.03 7.96 -9.77
C ALA A 119 -19.69 9.29 -9.36
N GLU A 120 -20.14 9.42 -8.11
CA GLU A 120 -20.64 10.67 -7.55
C GLU A 120 -19.51 11.73 -7.43
N ALA A 121 -18.32 11.33 -7.03
CA ALA A 121 -17.16 12.21 -6.95
C ALA A 121 -16.83 12.87 -8.30
N PHE A 122 -16.98 12.17 -9.42
CA PHE A 122 -16.85 12.77 -10.77
C PHE A 122 -17.88 13.86 -11.07
N GLN A 123 -19.01 13.86 -10.39
CA GLN A 123 -20.08 14.86 -10.58
C GLN A 123 -19.95 16.05 -9.62
N THR A 124 -19.57 15.77 -8.38
CA THR A 124 -19.56 16.75 -7.28
C THR A 124 -18.20 17.39 -7.05
N GLY A 125 -17.13 16.72 -7.47
CA GLY A 125 -15.76 17.08 -7.13
C GLY A 125 -15.35 16.67 -5.71
N LEU A 126 -16.25 16.08 -4.90
CA LEU A 126 -15.95 15.65 -3.53
C LEU A 126 -15.65 14.15 -3.51
N GLY A 127 -14.42 13.81 -3.10
CA GLY A 127 -13.95 12.44 -3.02
C GLY A 127 -14.38 11.71 -1.75
N LEU A 128 -13.94 10.47 -1.61
CA LEU A 128 -14.21 9.61 -0.46
C LEU A 128 -13.06 9.73 0.55
N THR A 129 -13.39 9.80 1.83
CA THR A 129 -12.39 9.64 2.92
C THR A 129 -11.80 8.22 2.89
N TYR A 130 -10.71 7.98 3.62
CA TYR A 130 -10.14 6.63 3.76
C TYR A 130 -11.17 5.63 4.27
N ASP A 131 -11.94 5.98 5.30
CA ASP A 131 -13.02 5.14 5.80
C ASP A 131 -14.16 4.95 4.79
N GLY A 132 -14.37 5.90 3.90
CA GLY A 132 -15.30 5.79 2.76
C GLY A 132 -14.88 4.78 1.70
N GLN A 133 -13.63 4.32 1.68
CA GLN A 133 -13.11 3.35 0.71
C GLN A 133 -13.49 1.89 0.99
N GLY A 134 -14.24 1.64 2.07
CA GLY A 134 -14.78 0.32 2.41
C GLY A 134 -13.97 -0.40 3.51
N GLU A 135 -14.62 -1.39 4.12
CA GLU A 135 -14.03 -2.23 5.16
C GLU A 135 -12.86 -3.04 4.60
N GLY A 136 -11.76 -3.13 5.35
CA GLY A 136 -10.55 -3.86 4.96
C GLY A 136 -9.58 -3.07 4.06
N SER A 137 -9.90 -1.82 3.72
CA SER A 137 -8.99 -0.98 2.94
C SER A 137 -7.68 -0.69 3.67
N GLU A 138 -7.73 -0.52 4.99
CA GLU A 138 -6.58 -0.28 5.86
C GLU A 138 -5.62 -1.48 5.89
N GLN A 139 -6.15 -2.73 5.99
CA GLN A 139 -5.32 -3.94 5.93
C GLN A 139 -4.75 -4.16 4.52
N HIS A 140 -5.51 -3.79 3.48
CA HIS A 140 -5.03 -3.87 2.10
C HIS A 140 -3.83 -2.94 1.87
N VAL A 141 -3.89 -1.70 2.34
CA VAL A 141 -2.77 -0.74 2.25
C VAL A 141 -1.55 -1.28 3.00
N GLU A 142 -1.73 -1.79 4.22
CA GLU A 142 -0.65 -2.43 4.97
C GLU A 142 -0.06 -3.61 4.18
N ALA A 143 -0.87 -4.54 3.70
CA ALA A 143 -0.40 -5.73 2.97
C ALA A 143 0.39 -5.36 1.69
N MET A 144 0.07 -4.23 1.07
CA MET A 144 0.79 -3.71 -0.09
C MET A 144 2.16 -3.12 0.30
N LEU A 145 2.25 -2.41 1.43
CA LEU A 145 3.45 -1.67 1.83
C LEU A 145 4.39 -2.48 2.73
N ALA A 146 3.86 -3.45 3.48
CA ALA A 146 4.58 -4.20 4.51
C ALA A 146 5.85 -4.91 4.01
N PRO A 147 5.89 -5.58 2.83
CA PRO A 147 7.10 -6.28 2.39
C PRO A 147 8.31 -5.36 2.28
N MET A 148 8.12 -4.18 1.69
CA MET A 148 9.20 -3.20 1.55
C MET A 148 9.54 -2.51 2.87
N ALA A 149 8.53 -2.19 3.69
CA ALA A 149 8.76 -1.59 5.00
C ALA A 149 9.59 -2.52 5.90
N ARG A 150 9.20 -3.79 6.01
CA ARG A 150 9.93 -4.80 6.79
C ARG A 150 11.35 -5.01 6.29
N ALA A 151 11.54 -5.04 4.96
CA ALA A 151 12.84 -5.27 4.36
C ALA A 151 13.80 -4.08 4.47
N LEU A 152 13.31 -2.84 4.49
CA LEU A 152 14.16 -1.67 4.28
C LEU A 152 14.14 -0.65 5.41
N LEU A 153 13.03 -0.45 6.14
CA LEU A 153 12.90 0.67 7.08
C LEU A 153 14.01 0.63 8.14
N VAL A 154 14.07 -0.44 8.92
CA VAL A 154 15.05 -0.57 10.00
C VAL A 154 16.47 -0.86 9.49
N PRO A 155 16.71 -1.81 8.56
CA PRO A 155 18.08 -2.18 8.20
C PRO A 155 18.75 -1.22 7.20
N SER A 156 18.01 -0.37 6.52
CA SER A 156 18.56 0.44 5.43
C SER A 156 18.18 1.92 5.48
N VAL A 157 16.89 2.24 5.67
CA VAL A 157 16.42 3.63 5.61
C VAL A 157 16.89 4.41 6.84
N ILE A 158 16.62 3.92 8.04
CA ILE A 158 17.03 4.61 9.27
C ILE A 158 18.55 4.78 9.37
N PRO A 159 19.40 3.77 9.09
CA PRO A 159 20.85 3.95 9.11
C PRO A 159 21.39 4.92 8.05
N ALA A 160 20.66 5.20 6.98
CA ALA A 160 21.05 6.17 5.96
C ALA A 160 20.77 7.63 6.36
N LEU A 161 20.06 7.87 7.46
CA LEU A 161 19.78 9.20 8.00
C LEU A 161 20.87 9.60 9.01
N ASP A 162 21.53 10.72 8.77
CA ASP A 162 22.66 11.19 9.58
C ASP A 162 22.31 11.33 11.06
N GLY A 163 22.96 10.53 11.92
CA GLY A 163 22.83 10.57 13.38
C GLY A 163 21.50 10.05 13.94
N VAL A 164 20.51 9.67 13.10
CA VAL A 164 19.19 9.22 13.56
C VAL A 164 19.28 7.91 14.32
N ALA A 165 20.02 6.91 13.81
CA ALA A 165 20.16 5.63 14.47
C ALA A 165 20.76 5.76 15.88
N ASP A 166 21.73 6.66 16.07
CA ASP A 166 22.36 6.90 17.37
C ASP A 166 21.39 7.58 18.36
N ARG A 167 20.58 8.54 17.87
CA ARG A 167 19.51 9.17 18.69
C ARG A 167 18.45 8.16 19.11
N LEU A 168 18.01 7.31 18.19
CA LEU A 168 17.04 6.23 18.51
C LEU A 168 17.62 5.26 19.53
N ALA A 169 18.91 4.91 19.43
CA ALA A 169 19.58 4.03 20.41
C ALA A 169 19.67 4.67 21.80
N ALA A 170 19.77 5.98 21.88
CA ALA A 170 19.78 6.74 23.14
C ALA A 170 18.39 6.94 23.78
N GLY A 171 17.32 6.66 23.03
CA GLY A 171 15.93 6.94 23.41
C GLY A 171 15.47 8.29 22.88
N ALA A 172 14.61 8.27 21.87
CA ALA A 172 14.14 9.43 21.12
C ALA A 172 12.60 9.48 21.12
N LYS A 173 12.05 10.66 20.84
CA LYS A 173 10.63 10.83 20.53
C LYS A 173 10.44 10.72 19.03
N VAL A 174 9.61 9.76 18.60
CA VAL A 174 9.29 9.45 17.21
C VAL A 174 7.81 9.72 16.97
N VAL A 175 7.50 10.44 15.90
CA VAL A 175 6.12 10.69 15.48
C VAL A 175 5.94 10.23 14.04
N ASP A 176 4.87 9.47 13.79
CA ASP A 176 4.46 8.98 12.47
C ASP A 176 3.10 9.58 12.10
N VAL A 177 3.09 10.47 11.10
CA VAL A 177 1.90 11.14 10.60
C VAL A 177 1.39 10.41 9.38
N GLY A 178 0.11 10.02 9.39
CA GLY A 178 -0.46 9.05 8.46
C GLY A 178 0.00 7.63 8.80
N CYS A 179 0.02 7.28 10.08
CA CYS A 179 0.60 6.02 10.57
C CYS A 179 -0.18 4.76 10.16
N GLY A 180 -1.40 4.94 9.65
CA GLY A 180 -2.28 3.83 9.26
C GLY A 180 -2.48 2.84 10.40
N THR A 181 -2.26 1.56 10.11
CA THR A 181 -2.36 0.47 11.10
C THR A 181 -1.14 0.37 12.05
N GLY A 182 -0.18 1.31 11.97
CA GLY A 182 0.97 1.40 12.88
C GLY A 182 2.17 0.51 12.52
N LEU A 183 2.26 -0.02 11.30
CA LEU A 183 3.34 -0.93 10.90
C LEU A 183 4.75 -0.33 11.09
N ALA A 184 4.97 0.92 10.69
CA ALA A 184 6.28 1.54 10.82
C ALA A 184 6.68 1.72 12.30
N ILE A 185 5.73 2.13 13.13
CA ILE A 185 5.91 2.23 14.59
C ILE A 185 6.25 0.86 15.19
N GLU A 186 5.55 -0.22 14.80
CA GLU A 186 5.84 -1.59 15.27
C GLU A 186 7.29 -1.99 14.99
N LEU A 187 7.75 -1.77 13.75
CA LEU A 187 9.12 -2.11 13.33
C LEU A 187 10.17 -1.30 14.12
N LEU A 188 9.92 0.00 14.32
CA LEU A 188 10.84 0.87 15.03
C LEU A 188 10.82 0.60 16.55
N ALA A 189 9.66 0.38 17.16
CA ALA A 189 9.54 0.08 18.57
C ALA A 189 10.21 -1.25 18.94
N ALA A 190 10.12 -2.26 18.05
CA ALA A 190 10.85 -3.52 18.23
C ALA A 190 12.37 -3.33 18.16
N ALA A 191 12.87 -2.45 17.28
CA ALA A 191 14.30 -2.19 17.11
C ALA A 191 14.87 -1.25 18.19
N TRP A 192 14.08 -0.27 18.65
CA TRP A 192 14.48 0.75 19.64
C TRP A 192 13.45 0.91 20.76
N PRO A 193 13.36 -0.05 21.68
CA PRO A 193 12.31 -0.09 22.72
C PRO A 193 12.40 1.05 23.76
N ASN A 194 13.53 1.78 23.81
CA ASN A 194 13.69 2.92 24.72
C ASN A 194 13.14 4.24 24.15
N CYS A 195 12.69 4.26 22.89
CA CYS A 195 12.05 5.40 22.28
C CYS A 195 10.58 5.51 22.72
N THR A 196 10.01 6.70 22.61
CA THR A 196 8.56 6.93 22.68
C THR A 196 8.01 7.17 21.29
N PHE A 197 6.82 6.63 21.01
CA PHE A 197 6.20 6.69 19.71
C PHE A 197 4.81 7.28 19.78
N GLU A 198 4.51 8.21 18.88
CA GLU A 198 3.16 8.70 18.65
C GLU A 198 2.78 8.49 17.19
N GLY A 199 1.60 7.94 16.92
CA GLY A 199 1.02 7.80 15.59
C GLY A 199 -0.21 8.69 15.44
N TYR A 200 -0.36 9.35 14.30
CA TYR A 200 -1.51 10.17 13.95
C TYR A 200 -2.13 9.64 12.66
N ASP A 201 -3.43 9.37 12.66
CA ASP A 201 -4.16 9.00 11.46
C ASP A 201 -5.63 9.42 11.57
N VAL A 202 -6.25 9.77 10.44
CA VAL A 202 -7.65 10.24 10.35
C VAL A 202 -8.66 9.09 10.20
N SER A 203 -8.20 7.87 9.88
CA SER A 203 -9.06 6.71 9.69
C SER A 203 -9.38 6.05 11.03
N GLU A 204 -10.65 6.04 11.43
CA GLU A 204 -11.09 5.36 12.64
C GLU A 204 -10.74 3.86 12.62
N ARG A 205 -10.87 3.22 11.45
CA ARG A 205 -10.55 1.80 11.28
C ARG A 205 -9.06 1.52 11.42
N ALA A 206 -8.22 2.31 10.74
CA ALA A 206 -6.78 2.15 10.82
C ALA A 206 -6.27 2.36 12.26
N VAL A 207 -6.75 3.41 12.93
CA VAL A 207 -6.43 3.72 14.33
C VAL A 207 -6.91 2.61 15.26
N SER A 208 -8.10 2.03 15.03
CA SER A 208 -8.57 0.88 15.82
C SER A 208 -7.60 -0.32 15.70
N VAL A 209 -7.20 -0.69 14.49
CA VAL A 209 -6.22 -1.76 14.24
C VAL A 209 -4.87 -1.45 14.90
N ALA A 210 -4.39 -0.20 14.78
CA ALA A 210 -3.14 0.21 15.41
C ALA A 210 -3.21 0.14 16.95
N ARG A 211 -4.31 0.58 17.56
CA ARG A 211 -4.50 0.49 19.02
C ARG A 211 -4.57 -0.94 19.51
N ASP A 212 -5.24 -1.83 18.77
CA ASP A 212 -5.25 -3.26 19.08
C ASP A 212 -3.84 -3.87 18.98
N ARG A 213 -3.05 -3.47 17.98
CA ARG A 213 -1.64 -3.89 17.81
C ARG A 213 -0.77 -3.49 18.99
N PHE A 214 -0.99 -2.33 19.56
CA PHE A 214 -0.18 -1.77 20.66
C PHE A 214 -0.84 -1.92 22.03
N ASP A 215 -1.86 -2.78 22.17
CA ASP A 215 -2.47 -3.03 23.48
C ASP A 215 -1.42 -3.54 24.48
N GLY A 216 -1.31 -2.86 25.62
CA GLY A 216 -0.29 -3.14 26.65
C GLY A 216 1.13 -2.66 26.32
N VAL A 217 1.37 -1.91 25.25
CA VAL A 217 2.67 -1.31 24.90
C VAL A 217 2.73 0.12 25.41
N GLU A 218 3.44 0.34 26.53
CA GLU A 218 3.40 1.61 27.29
C GLU A 218 4.04 2.81 26.56
N ASN A 219 4.98 2.57 25.65
CA ASN A 219 5.74 3.61 24.95
C ASN A 219 5.18 3.97 23.58
N VAL A 220 3.98 3.49 23.24
CA VAL A 220 3.29 3.82 21.98
C VAL A 220 1.93 4.43 22.26
N THR A 221 1.62 5.53 21.59
CA THR A 221 0.29 6.17 21.63
C THR A 221 -0.21 6.42 20.22
N VAL A 222 -1.48 6.08 19.92
CA VAL A 222 -2.09 6.31 18.61
C VAL A 222 -3.29 7.24 18.73
N HIS A 223 -3.24 8.33 17.98
CA HIS A 223 -4.23 9.40 17.97
C HIS A 223 -5.12 9.29 16.71
N LEU A 224 -6.43 9.39 16.90
CA LEU A 224 -7.38 9.61 15.83
C LEU A 224 -7.40 11.12 15.56
N ALA A 225 -6.51 11.59 14.68
CA ALA A 225 -6.29 13.02 14.42
C ALA A 225 -5.53 13.22 13.10
N GLY A 226 -5.74 14.37 12.48
CA GLY A 226 -5.00 14.77 11.28
C GLY A 226 -3.56 15.20 11.59
N GLY A 227 -2.72 15.24 10.56
CA GLY A 227 -1.34 15.70 10.70
C GLY A 227 -1.23 17.17 11.14
N GLU A 228 -2.24 17.98 10.83
CA GLU A 228 -2.36 19.38 11.27
C GLU A 228 -2.64 19.54 12.77
N GLU A 229 -3.05 18.47 13.43
CA GLU A 229 -3.33 18.46 14.88
C GLU A 229 -2.12 18.04 15.73
N VAL A 230 -0.97 17.73 15.09
CA VAL A 230 0.27 17.41 15.83
C VAL A 230 0.67 18.60 16.70
N PRO A 231 0.86 18.41 18.03
CA PRO A 231 1.16 19.51 18.94
C PRO A 231 2.52 20.19 18.66
N PRO A 232 2.63 21.53 18.75
CA PRO A 232 3.84 22.28 18.46
C PRO A 232 4.86 22.22 19.62
N THR A 233 5.32 21.02 19.95
CA THR A 233 6.16 20.77 21.15
C THR A 233 7.62 21.07 20.93
N ALA A 234 8.10 21.13 19.69
CA ALA A 234 9.50 21.33 19.29
C ALA A 234 10.49 20.33 19.98
N ASP A 235 10.03 19.11 20.23
CA ASP A 235 10.77 18.05 20.92
C ASP A 235 10.83 16.71 20.17
N VAL A 236 10.28 16.64 18.95
CA VAL A 236 10.26 15.42 18.16
C VAL A 236 11.61 15.22 17.47
N ASP A 237 12.30 14.13 17.79
CA ASP A 237 13.62 13.79 17.24
C ASP A 237 13.55 13.21 15.83
N LEU A 238 12.54 12.36 15.57
CA LEU A 238 12.25 11.79 14.25
C LEU A 238 10.76 11.95 13.93
N MET A 239 10.46 12.75 12.94
CA MET A 239 9.13 12.85 12.33
C MET A 239 9.12 12.00 11.05
N MET A 240 8.04 11.28 10.80
CA MET A 240 7.88 10.48 9.60
C MET A 240 6.56 10.82 8.89
N THR A 241 6.61 10.81 7.57
CA THR A 241 5.45 10.77 6.68
C THR A 241 5.77 9.78 5.56
N LEU A 242 5.07 8.64 5.56
CA LEU A 242 5.40 7.52 4.68
C LEU A 242 4.25 7.23 3.71
N ASP A 243 4.38 7.73 2.47
CA ASP A 243 3.38 7.60 1.39
C ASP A 243 1.99 8.16 1.76
N CYS A 244 1.90 9.28 2.49
CA CYS A 244 0.64 9.82 2.98
C CYS A 244 0.35 11.29 2.63
N LEU A 245 1.39 12.11 2.37
CA LEU A 245 1.17 13.53 2.09
C LEU A 245 0.38 13.79 0.81
N HIS A 246 0.56 12.95 -0.20
CA HIS A 246 -0.10 13.09 -1.51
C HIS A 246 -1.60 12.80 -1.47
N ASP A 247 -2.10 12.15 -0.44
CA ASP A 247 -3.50 11.80 -0.27
C ASP A 247 -4.21 12.56 0.87
N MET A 248 -3.49 13.43 1.57
CA MET A 248 -4.07 14.38 2.51
C MET A 248 -4.85 15.48 1.78
N PRO A 249 -6.02 15.91 2.27
CA PRO A 249 -6.69 17.07 1.71
C PRO A 249 -5.83 18.35 1.79
N ARG A 250 -5.20 18.57 2.95
CA ARG A 250 -4.39 19.77 3.24
C ARG A 250 -3.01 19.40 3.78
N PRO A 251 -2.11 18.84 2.93
CA PRO A 251 -0.76 18.50 3.35
C PRO A 251 0.06 19.73 3.78
N ASP A 252 -0.25 20.91 3.27
CA ASP A 252 0.35 22.19 3.69
C ASP A 252 0.13 22.48 5.18
N LEU A 253 -1.06 22.22 5.71
CA LEU A 253 -1.35 22.40 7.14
C LEU A 253 -0.61 21.37 7.99
N ALA A 254 -0.58 20.11 7.54
CA ALA A 254 0.19 19.06 8.22
C ALA A 254 1.70 19.40 8.24
N MET A 255 2.27 19.87 7.13
CA MET A 255 3.68 20.30 7.07
C MET A 255 3.97 21.46 8.02
N GLY A 256 3.06 22.43 8.12
CA GLY A 256 3.18 23.54 9.09
C GLY A 256 3.18 23.08 10.54
N ALA A 257 2.34 22.09 10.90
CA ALA A 257 2.32 21.51 12.24
C ALA A 257 3.60 20.69 12.51
N ILE A 258 4.04 19.88 11.56
CA ILE A 258 5.29 19.10 11.63
C ILE A 258 6.48 20.02 11.92
N ARG A 259 6.59 21.14 11.19
CA ARG A 259 7.67 22.11 11.41
C ARG A 259 7.71 22.67 12.84
N GLN A 260 6.54 22.85 13.46
CA GLN A 260 6.44 23.36 14.82
C GLN A 260 6.68 22.28 15.89
N ALA A 261 6.47 21.02 15.54
CA ALA A 261 6.62 19.88 16.45
C ALA A 261 8.04 19.33 16.49
N ILE A 262 8.79 19.41 15.37
CA ILE A 262 10.12 18.85 15.24
C ILE A 262 11.15 19.64 16.07
N ALA A 263 12.05 18.93 16.74
CA ALA A 263 13.15 19.55 17.49
C ALA A 263 14.10 20.32 16.54
N PRO A 264 14.84 21.35 17.04
CA PRO A 264 15.75 22.12 16.20
C PRO A 264 16.81 21.31 15.45
N ASP A 265 17.21 20.15 16.00
CA ASP A 265 18.12 19.16 15.41
C ASP A 265 17.41 17.86 15.01
N GLY A 266 16.08 17.84 15.05
CA GLY A 266 15.25 16.72 14.64
C GLY A 266 15.33 16.46 13.13
N THR A 267 14.93 15.26 12.75
CA THR A 267 14.92 14.83 11.34
C THR A 267 13.48 14.54 10.90
N TRP A 268 13.10 15.06 9.74
CA TRP A 268 11.85 14.66 9.08
C TRP A 268 12.14 13.71 7.92
N LEU A 269 11.73 12.45 8.06
CA LEU A 269 11.77 11.44 7.00
C LEU A 269 10.51 11.52 6.17
N VAL A 270 10.65 11.95 4.93
CA VAL A 270 9.57 11.94 3.94
C VAL A 270 9.82 10.82 2.93
N LYS A 271 8.86 9.93 2.77
CA LYS A 271 8.82 8.96 1.70
C LYS A 271 7.57 9.18 0.87
N GLU A 272 7.74 9.36 -0.44
CA GLU A 272 6.66 9.59 -1.39
C GLU A 272 6.85 8.81 -2.68
N ILE A 273 5.77 8.63 -3.42
CA ILE A 273 5.76 7.90 -4.67
C ILE A 273 6.52 8.70 -5.73
N LYS A 274 7.58 8.09 -6.26
CA LYS A 274 8.44 8.71 -7.27
C LYS A 274 7.66 9.03 -8.53
N SER A 275 7.56 10.32 -8.84
CA SER A 275 6.89 10.84 -10.03
C SER A 275 7.66 12.02 -10.64
N SER A 276 7.22 12.46 -11.81
CA SER A 276 7.78 13.62 -12.52
C SER A 276 6.63 14.55 -12.94
N PRO A 277 6.83 15.88 -12.93
CA PRO A 277 5.87 16.81 -13.54
C PRO A 277 5.78 16.62 -15.07
N ASP A 278 6.77 15.99 -15.70
CA ASP A 278 6.79 15.67 -17.12
C ASP A 278 6.11 14.31 -17.39
N TRP A 279 4.95 14.35 -18.05
CA TRP A 279 4.19 13.18 -18.47
C TRP A 279 5.03 12.16 -19.26
N SER A 280 5.89 12.63 -20.15
CA SER A 280 6.72 11.75 -21.02
C SER A 280 7.71 10.91 -20.20
N ARG A 281 8.16 11.42 -19.05
CA ARG A 281 9.02 10.66 -18.12
C ARG A 281 8.23 9.60 -17.37
N ASN A 282 7.02 9.94 -16.94
CA ASN A 282 6.14 8.99 -16.24
C ASN A 282 5.72 7.83 -17.14
N LEU A 283 5.54 8.05 -18.45
CA LEU A 283 5.23 6.99 -19.44
C LEU A 283 6.23 5.84 -19.50
N LYS A 284 7.44 6.02 -18.97
CA LYS A 284 8.45 4.95 -18.88
C LYS A 284 8.16 3.96 -17.75
N ASN A 285 7.25 4.30 -16.85
CA ASN A 285 6.85 3.40 -15.77
C ASN A 285 5.76 2.43 -16.27
N PRO A 286 6.01 1.12 -16.29
CA PRO A 286 5.03 0.14 -16.75
C PRO A 286 3.78 0.08 -15.87
N MET A 287 3.86 0.54 -14.62
CA MET A 287 2.75 0.57 -13.65
C MET A 287 1.94 1.87 -13.71
N LEU A 288 2.24 2.78 -14.63
CA LEU A 288 1.64 4.12 -14.65
C LEU A 288 0.10 4.10 -14.72
N ALA A 289 -0.47 3.20 -15.53
CA ALA A 289 -1.92 3.07 -15.64
C ALA A 289 -2.55 2.64 -14.30
N MET A 290 -1.92 1.69 -13.59
CA MET A 290 -2.35 1.29 -12.26
C MET A 290 -2.24 2.46 -11.26
N MET A 291 -1.13 3.21 -11.27
CA MET A 291 -0.91 4.34 -10.36
C MET A 291 -1.98 5.42 -10.52
N TYR A 292 -2.33 5.82 -11.75
CA TYR A 292 -3.43 6.77 -11.98
C TYR A 292 -4.80 6.20 -11.61
N SER A 293 -5.03 4.91 -11.88
CA SER A 293 -6.29 4.25 -11.48
C SER A 293 -6.42 4.18 -9.96
N THR A 294 -5.33 3.85 -9.26
CA THR A 294 -5.28 3.88 -7.79
C THR A 294 -5.47 5.30 -7.26
N SER A 295 -4.90 6.31 -7.92
CA SER A 295 -5.10 7.71 -7.56
C SER A 295 -6.58 8.08 -7.54
N VAL A 296 -7.29 7.83 -8.64
CA VAL A 296 -8.75 8.08 -8.71
C VAL A 296 -9.50 7.30 -7.63
N ALA A 297 -9.12 6.05 -7.43
CA ALA A 297 -9.87 5.14 -6.58
C ALA A 297 -9.55 5.30 -5.07
N SER A 298 -8.44 5.93 -4.72
CA SER A 298 -7.95 6.05 -3.33
C SER A 298 -7.29 7.40 -3.07
N CYS A 299 -6.04 7.62 -3.48
CA CYS A 299 -5.23 8.76 -3.03
C CYS A 299 -5.84 10.12 -3.39
N MET A 300 -6.18 10.34 -4.68
CA MET A 300 -6.81 11.61 -5.10
C MET A 300 -8.21 11.72 -4.50
N SER A 301 -8.95 10.61 -4.39
CA SER A 301 -10.26 10.61 -3.75
C SER A 301 -10.17 11.09 -2.30
N SER A 302 -9.18 10.61 -1.55
CA SER A 302 -8.90 11.09 -0.18
C SER A 302 -8.48 12.56 -0.18
N ALA A 303 -7.52 12.94 -1.04
CA ALA A 303 -7.04 14.32 -1.15
C ALA A 303 -8.14 15.33 -1.54
N MET A 304 -9.24 14.85 -2.13
CA MET A 304 -10.44 15.63 -2.51
C MET A 304 -11.62 15.39 -1.57
N SER A 305 -11.43 14.77 -0.41
CA SER A 305 -12.51 14.48 0.53
C SER A 305 -13.00 15.70 1.32
N SER A 306 -12.34 16.84 1.19
CA SER A 306 -12.78 18.15 1.70
C SER A 306 -12.91 19.18 0.56
N VAL A 307 -13.71 20.21 0.79
CA VAL A 307 -14.03 21.25 -0.23
C VAL A 307 -12.77 22.05 -0.63
N ASP A 308 -11.82 22.20 0.30
CA ASP A 308 -10.55 22.91 0.12
C ASP A 308 -9.36 21.96 -0.13
N GLY A 309 -9.64 20.70 -0.41
CA GLY A 309 -8.62 19.70 -0.71
C GLY A 309 -7.78 20.04 -1.93
N LEU A 310 -6.45 19.89 -1.84
CA LEU A 310 -5.53 20.21 -2.93
C LEU A 310 -5.53 19.18 -4.05
N GLY A 311 -6.03 17.96 -3.80
CA GLY A 311 -6.23 16.93 -4.81
C GLY A 311 -4.94 16.45 -5.48
N LEU A 312 -3.83 16.36 -4.77
CA LEU A 312 -2.54 15.96 -5.33
C LEU A 312 -2.58 14.56 -5.93
N GLY A 313 -3.07 13.58 -5.17
CA GLY A 313 -3.15 12.18 -5.60
C GLY A 313 -1.79 11.53 -5.79
N THR A 314 -1.78 10.26 -6.14
CA THR A 314 -0.62 9.36 -6.15
C THR A 314 0.64 9.93 -6.80
N LEU A 315 0.52 10.72 -7.85
CA LEU A 315 1.67 11.26 -8.61
C LEU A 315 1.83 12.78 -8.46
N GLY A 316 1.00 13.42 -7.65
CA GLY A 316 0.99 14.88 -7.51
C GLY A 316 2.11 15.41 -6.63
N MET A 317 2.51 14.67 -5.59
CA MET A 317 3.61 15.03 -4.70
C MET A 317 4.97 14.65 -5.32
N ASN A 318 5.26 15.18 -6.51
CA ASN A 318 6.59 15.01 -7.10
C ASN A 318 7.65 15.84 -6.36
N PRO A 319 8.95 15.54 -6.53
CA PRO A 319 10.02 16.20 -5.76
C PRO A 319 9.98 17.73 -5.81
N ALA A 320 9.58 18.35 -6.93
CA ALA A 320 9.52 19.80 -7.05
C ALA A 320 8.34 20.39 -6.26
N VAL A 321 7.20 19.71 -6.24
CA VAL A 321 6.04 20.10 -5.41
C VAL A 321 6.37 19.95 -3.94
N LEU A 322 6.96 18.81 -3.54
CA LEU A 322 7.38 18.59 -2.16
C LEU A 322 8.35 19.65 -1.68
N GLU A 323 9.41 19.96 -2.47
CA GLU A 323 10.40 20.98 -2.13
C GLU A 323 9.76 22.36 -1.96
N SER A 324 8.85 22.75 -2.86
CA SER A 324 8.10 24.01 -2.75
C SER A 324 7.29 24.06 -1.47
N MET A 325 6.47 23.04 -1.21
CA MET A 325 5.58 23.02 -0.04
C MET A 325 6.34 23.01 1.29
N VAL A 326 7.43 22.24 1.38
CA VAL A 326 8.28 22.21 2.58
C VAL A 326 8.99 23.55 2.80
N THR A 327 9.35 24.27 1.72
CA THR A 327 10.00 25.60 1.83
C THR A 327 9.01 26.67 2.28
N GLU A 328 7.74 26.54 1.89
CA GLU A 328 6.67 27.50 2.24
C GLU A 328 6.10 27.26 3.65
N ALA A 329 6.16 26.02 4.17
CA ALA A 329 5.73 25.66 5.52
C ALA A 329 6.69 26.14 6.61
#